data_963df47893d209a959f71642df53a369
#
_entry.id   963df47893d209a959f71642df53a369
#
_cell.length_a   1.000
_cell.length_b   1.000
_cell.length_c   1.000
_cell.angle_alpha   90.00
_cell.angle_beta   90.00
_cell.angle_gamma   90.00
#
_symmetry.space_group_name_H-M   'P 1'
#
loop_
_entity.id
_entity.type
_entity.pdbx_description
1 polymer ?
#
loop_
_entity_poly.entity_id
_entity_poly.type
_entity_poly.pdbx_seq_one_letter_code
_entity_poly.pdbx_strand_id
1 'polypeptide(L)'
;MIWALRDVSRRRFISGAVAAGALAGGSRTVPQQAGGIRGFDHVALPMQHTEEMLAFYRGLSLQVIENTNACSVYIGDQMINFHRPAWWQSETFKLRAPAAKPPCGDLCFVWDGTPESLKAMLDRAGAKVIEGPVGRQGGRKKAATSVYVRDPDGNLLEFMIYP
;
A
#
# COMPACT_ATOMS: atom_id res chain seq x y z
N MET A 1 -49.61 17.27 -2.60
CA MET A 1 -49.22 18.66 -2.91
C MET A 1 -48.32 18.62 -4.10
N ILE A 2 -48.87 19.04 -5.22
CA ILE A 2 -48.36 18.97 -6.59
C ILE A 2 -47.56 20.25 -6.84
N TRP A 3 -46.31 20.14 -7.31
CA TRP A 3 -45.60 21.28 -7.91
C TRP A 3 -45.22 20.98 -9.34
N ALA A 4 -45.67 21.87 -10.18
CA ALA A 4 -45.78 21.80 -11.62
C ALA A 4 -44.44 22.01 -12.34
N LEU A 5 -44.35 21.35 -13.50
CA LEU A 5 -43.41 21.58 -14.60
C LEU A 5 -43.54 23.02 -15.15
N ARG A 6 -42.45 23.71 -15.32
CA ARG A 6 -42.40 24.92 -16.18
C ARG A 6 -41.59 24.65 -17.43
N ASP A 7 -42.31 24.64 -18.52
CA ASP A 7 -41.87 24.68 -19.89
C ASP A 7 -41.28 26.06 -20.20
N VAL A 8 -40.10 26.16 -20.81
CA VAL A 8 -39.55 27.39 -21.40
C VAL A 8 -39.04 27.14 -22.80
N SER A 9 -39.83 27.65 -23.71
CA SER A 9 -39.79 27.79 -25.15
C SER A 9 -38.42 28.14 -25.80
N ARG A 10 -38.29 27.53 -26.96
CA ARG A 10 -37.57 27.88 -28.21
C ARG A 10 -37.13 29.32 -28.35
N ARG A 11 -35.84 29.56 -28.62
CA ARG A 11 -35.40 30.73 -29.40
C ARG A 11 -34.25 30.44 -30.37
N ARG A 12 -34.57 30.50 -31.65
CA ARG A 12 -33.89 31.07 -32.84
C ARG A 12 -32.42 30.73 -33.11
N PHE A 13 -32.27 30.00 -34.20
CA PHE A 13 -31.07 29.93 -35.02
C PHE A 13 -30.65 31.33 -35.51
N ILE A 14 -29.38 31.67 -35.31
CA ILE A 14 -28.68 32.71 -36.04
C ILE A 14 -27.50 32.04 -36.75
N SER A 15 -27.57 32.07 -38.08
CA SER A 15 -26.46 31.64 -38.97
C SER A 15 -25.37 32.70 -38.88
N GLY A 16 -24.20 32.33 -38.38
CA GLY A 16 -22.99 33.15 -38.37
C GLY A 16 -21.88 32.46 -39.13
N ALA A 17 -21.23 33.16 -40.04
CA ALA A 17 -20.21 32.71 -40.96
C ALA A 17 -19.01 32.04 -40.27
N VAL A 18 -18.57 30.92 -40.84
CA VAL A 18 -17.36 30.19 -40.42
C VAL A 18 -16.14 30.95 -40.94
N ALA A 19 -15.42 31.66 -40.07
CA ALA A 19 -14.05 32.09 -40.34
C ALA A 19 -13.11 30.90 -39.98
N ALA A 20 -12.43 30.33 -40.98
CA ALA A 20 -11.39 29.34 -40.81
C ALA A 20 -10.15 30.00 -40.17
N GLY A 21 -10.10 30.00 -38.85
CA GLY A 21 -8.89 30.38 -38.12
C GLY A 21 -8.00 29.15 -37.99
N ALA A 22 -6.80 29.18 -38.57
CA ALA A 22 -5.77 28.19 -38.39
C ALA A 22 -5.38 28.14 -36.90
N LEU A 23 -5.79 27.08 -36.19
CA LEU A 23 -5.33 26.80 -34.85
C LEU A 23 -3.88 26.31 -34.96
N ALA A 24 -2.92 27.21 -34.72
CA ALA A 24 -1.55 26.83 -34.41
C ALA A 24 -1.62 25.98 -33.13
N GLY A 25 -1.42 24.66 -33.29
CA GLY A 25 -1.31 23.71 -32.21
C GLY A 25 -0.05 23.97 -31.39
N GLY A 26 -0.12 24.90 -30.45
CA GLY A 26 0.90 25.03 -29.42
C GLY A 26 0.85 23.79 -28.53
N SER A 27 1.84 22.93 -28.67
CA SER A 27 2.10 21.88 -27.68
C SER A 27 2.25 22.54 -26.32
N ARG A 28 1.23 22.45 -25.48
CA ARG A 28 1.35 22.81 -24.07
C ARG A 28 2.30 21.80 -23.44
N THR A 29 3.56 22.14 -23.34
CA THR A 29 4.49 21.44 -22.46
C THR A 29 3.93 21.56 -21.05
N VAL A 30 3.38 20.44 -20.54
CA VAL A 30 3.02 20.32 -19.12
C VAL A 30 4.32 20.60 -18.36
N PRO A 31 4.37 21.60 -17.45
CA PRO A 31 5.58 21.86 -16.69
C PRO A 31 5.97 20.56 -15.99
N GLN A 32 7.19 20.08 -16.22
CA GLN A 32 7.73 18.93 -15.50
C GLN A 32 7.75 19.30 -14.02
N GLN A 33 6.95 18.62 -13.22
CA GLN A 33 6.80 18.92 -11.81
C GLN A 33 8.17 18.78 -11.15
N ALA A 34 8.71 19.90 -10.68
CA ALA A 34 10.01 19.96 -10.03
C ALA A 34 9.94 19.21 -8.71
N GLY A 35 10.44 17.96 -8.67
CA GLY A 35 10.56 17.14 -7.49
C GLY A 35 9.27 16.88 -6.70
N GLY A 36 9.20 15.77 -5.97
CA GLY A 36 8.03 15.46 -5.11
C GLY A 36 8.11 14.06 -4.55
N ILE A 37 7.34 13.81 -3.50
CA ILE A 37 7.16 12.45 -2.96
C ILE A 37 6.33 11.65 -3.95
N ARG A 38 6.90 10.53 -4.44
CA ARG A 38 6.25 9.65 -5.43
C ARG A 38 5.62 8.40 -4.81
N GLY A 39 6.07 8.00 -3.62
CA GLY A 39 5.61 6.79 -2.95
C GLY A 39 6.47 6.46 -1.74
N PHE A 40 6.24 5.29 -1.20
CA PHE A 40 7.12 4.69 -0.20
C PHE A 40 8.26 3.97 -0.91
N ASP A 41 9.46 4.06 -0.37
CA ASP A 41 10.61 3.23 -0.71
C ASP A 41 10.70 2.06 0.27
N HIS A 42 10.82 2.36 1.55
CA HIS A 42 10.84 1.35 2.59
C HIS A 42 10.28 1.87 3.92
N VAL A 43 9.94 0.94 4.79
CA VAL A 43 9.67 1.19 6.21
C VAL A 43 10.73 0.47 7.04
N ALA A 44 11.26 1.12 8.07
CA ALA A 44 12.20 0.51 9.01
C ALA A 44 11.51 0.23 10.35
N LEU A 45 11.59 -1.02 10.82
CA LEU A 45 10.96 -1.47 12.05
C LEU A 45 12.00 -2.25 12.90
N PRO A 46 11.97 -2.14 14.23
CA PRO A 46 12.74 -3.05 15.08
C PRO A 46 12.13 -4.46 15.05
N MET A 47 12.97 -5.50 15.16
CA MET A 47 12.53 -6.88 15.36
C MET A 47 13.10 -7.44 16.67
N GLN A 48 12.44 -8.46 17.20
CA GLN A 48 12.89 -9.17 18.41
C GLN A 48 13.27 -10.62 18.09
N HIS A 49 12.41 -11.39 17.44
CA HIS A 49 12.56 -12.82 17.19
C HIS A 49 13.11 -13.04 15.78
N THR A 50 14.43 -12.81 15.61
CA THR A 50 15.03 -12.73 14.27
C THR A 50 14.79 -13.98 13.42
N GLU A 51 15.07 -15.18 13.94
CA GLU A 51 15.00 -16.40 13.14
C GLU A 51 13.55 -16.76 12.77
N GLU A 52 12.62 -16.58 13.70
CA GLU A 52 11.19 -16.80 13.47
C GLU A 52 10.64 -15.82 12.45
N MET A 53 11.04 -14.54 12.53
CA MET A 53 10.65 -13.51 11.57
C MET A 53 11.15 -13.83 10.16
N LEU A 54 12.41 -14.26 10.03
CA LEU A 54 12.98 -14.67 8.75
C LEU A 54 12.26 -15.88 8.15
N ALA A 55 12.01 -16.90 8.96
CA ALA A 55 11.28 -18.08 8.53
C ALA A 55 9.87 -17.74 8.08
N PHE A 56 9.18 -16.88 8.82
CA PHE A 56 7.83 -16.43 8.52
C PHE A 56 7.76 -15.71 7.18
N TYR A 57 8.57 -14.67 6.96
CA TYR A 57 8.52 -13.89 5.72
C TYR A 57 8.99 -14.69 4.50
N ARG A 58 9.94 -15.63 4.66
CA ARG A 58 10.28 -16.61 3.61
C ARG A 58 9.11 -17.57 3.33
N GLY A 59 8.38 -17.97 4.36
CA GLY A 59 7.15 -18.78 4.24
C GLY A 59 6.05 -18.08 3.45
N LEU A 60 5.98 -16.75 3.50
CA LEU A 60 5.12 -15.91 2.66
C LEU A 60 5.64 -15.79 1.20
N SER A 61 6.70 -16.51 0.84
CA SER A 61 7.37 -16.49 -0.47
C SER A 61 7.99 -15.12 -0.82
N LEU A 62 8.34 -14.32 0.20
CA LEU A 62 9.01 -13.05 0.00
C LEU A 62 10.53 -13.24 -0.02
N GLN A 63 11.23 -12.41 -0.80
CA GLN A 63 12.68 -12.37 -0.79
C GLN A 63 13.17 -11.70 0.51
N VAL A 64 14.05 -12.38 1.23
CA VAL A 64 14.65 -11.88 2.47
C VAL A 64 16.16 -11.85 2.32
N ILE A 65 16.77 -10.66 2.44
CA ILE A 65 18.21 -10.43 2.42
C ILE A 65 18.66 -10.01 3.82
N GLU A 66 19.73 -10.62 4.30
CA GLU A 66 20.26 -10.42 5.63
C GLU A 66 21.61 -9.71 5.62
N ASN A 67 21.83 -8.89 6.64
CA ASN A 67 23.15 -8.42 7.02
C ASN A 67 23.29 -8.38 8.54
N THR A 68 24.43 -7.92 9.05
CA THR A 68 24.73 -7.88 10.49
C THR A 68 23.70 -7.07 11.29
N ASN A 69 23.14 -6.00 10.73
CA ASN A 69 22.33 -5.02 11.44
C ASN A 69 20.83 -5.15 11.13
N ALA A 70 20.47 -5.74 10.00
CA ALA A 70 19.09 -5.75 9.51
C ALA A 70 18.79 -6.95 8.63
N CYS A 71 17.48 -7.21 8.48
CA CYS A 71 16.90 -8.16 7.54
C CYS A 71 15.91 -7.40 6.66
N SER A 72 16.15 -7.40 5.35
CA SER A 72 15.35 -6.68 4.37
C SER A 72 14.38 -7.64 3.68
N VAL A 73 13.09 -7.40 3.83
CA VAL A 73 12.00 -8.15 3.21
C VAL A 73 11.48 -7.36 2.02
N TYR A 74 11.58 -7.89 0.81
CA TYR A 74 11.20 -7.19 -0.42
C TYR A 74 9.78 -7.51 -0.86
N ILE A 75 9.02 -6.48 -1.20
CA ILE A 75 7.66 -6.53 -1.73
C ILE A 75 7.65 -5.70 -3.03
N GLY A 76 7.90 -6.33 -4.18
CA GLY A 76 8.14 -5.62 -5.43
C GLY A 76 9.33 -4.65 -5.30
N ASP A 77 9.09 -3.38 -5.61
CA ASP A 77 10.10 -2.30 -5.51
C ASP A 77 10.15 -1.66 -4.11
N GLN A 78 9.40 -2.18 -3.14
CA GLN A 78 9.37 -1.67 -1.78
C GLN A 78 9.99 -2.67 -0.80
N MET A 79 10.33 -2.22 0.39
CA MET A 79 11.03 -3.04 1.36
C MET A 79 10.55 -2.76 2.79
N ILE A 80 10.50 -3.81 3.62
CA ILE A 80 10.50 -3.68 5.07
C ILE A 80 11.92 -3.96 5.54
N ASN A 81 12.54 -3.02 6.24
CA ASN A 81 13.86 -3.17 6.79
C ASN A 81 13.77 -3.43 8.29
N PHE A 82 13.82 -4.69 8.71
CA PHE A 82 13.78 -5.07 10.10
C PHE A 82 15.15 -4.94 10.75
N HIS A 83 15.32 -4.00 11.68
CA HIS A 83 16.54 -3.84 12.44
C HIS A 83 16.68 -4.92 13.50
N ARG A 84 17.81 -5.63 13.50
CA ARG A 84 18.12 -6.70 14.47
C ARG A 84 18.24 -6.15 15.89
N PRO A 85 17.98 -6.99 16.94
CA PRO A 85 17.99 -6.53 18.35
C PRO A 85 19.28 -5.81 18.75
N ALA A 86 20.43 -6.36 18.43
CA ALA A 86 21.72 -5.76 18.77
C ALA A 86 21.94 -4.38 18.12
N TRP A 87 21.29 -4.14 16.96
CA TRP A 87 21.41 -2.85 16.26
C TRP A 87 20.43 -1.81 16.79
N TRP A 88 19.12 -2.11 16.82
CA TRP A 88 18.15 -1.10 17.23
C TRP A 88 18.20 -0.75 18.72
N GLN A 89 18.73 -1.63 19.58
CA GLN A 89 18.96 -1.37 20.99
C GLN A 89 20.28 -0.64 21.27
N SER A 90 21.15 -0.53 20.26
CA SER A 90 22.43 0.16 20.42
C SER A 90 22.25 1.64 20.74
N GLU A 91 23.01 2.14 21.70
CA GLU A 91 23.04 3.57 22.05
C GLU A 91 23.63 4.44 20.92
N THR A 92 24.41 3.85 20.01
CA THR A 92 25.02 4.55 18.89
C THR A 92 24.08 4.71 17.71
N PHE A 93 23.03 3.88 17.58
CA PHE A 93 22.04 3.98 16.50
C PHE A 93 20.92 4.96 16.84
N LYS A 94 21.00 6.19 16.31
CA LYS A 94 20.05 7.27 16.57
C LYS A 94 18.99 7.44 15.47
N LEU A 95 19.18 6.86 14.28
CA LEU A 95 18.28 7.03 13.12
C LEU A 95 17.10 6.04 13.18
N ARG A 96 16.29 6.15 14.21
CA ARG A 96 15.07 5.37 14.41
C ARG A 96 14.01 6.18 15.14
N ALA A 97 12.75 5.78 15.04
CA ALA A 97 11.70 6.33 15.86
C ALA A 97 12.01 6.05 17.36
N PRO A 98 12.13 7.06 18.22
CA PRO A 98 12.68 6.88 19.58
C PRO A 98 11.93 5.87 20.44
N ALA A 99 10.60 5.82 20.30
CA ALA A 99 9.72 4.93 21.07
C ALA A 99 9.42 3.59 20.38
N ALA A 100 9.92 3.34 19.16
CA ALA A 100 9.63 2.12 18.45
C ALA A 100 10.26 0.90 19.15
N LYS A 101 9.40 -0.08 19.45
CA LYS A 101 9.74 -1.39 20.01
C LYS A 101 8.82 -2.43 19.37
N PRO A 102 9.26 -3.68 19.17
CA PRO A 102 8.36 -4.75 18.72
C PRO A 102 7.25 -5.04 19.76
N PRO A 103 5.97 -5.27 19.32
CA PRO A 103 5.46 -4.99 17.99
C PRO A 103 5.17 -3.50 17.79
N CYS A 104 5.41 -2.97 16.60
CA CYS A 104 5.05 -1.59 16.25
C CYS A 104 4.65 -1.43 14.77
N GLY A 105 4.58 -2.51 14.03
CA GLY A 105 4.13 -2.54 12.63
C GLY A 105 2.63 -2.81 12.51
N ASP A 106 1.98 -2.04 11.62
CA ASP A 106 0.65 -2.30 11.08
C ASP A 106 0.78 -2.11 9.56
N LEU A 107 0.86 -3.21 8.83
CA LEU A 107 1.28 -3.24 7.44
C LEU A 107 0.19 -3.85 6.58
N CYS A 108 -0.18 -3.17 5.50
CA CYS A 108 -1.17 -3.64 4.55
C CYS A 108 -0.53 -3.97 3.21
N PHE A 109 -0.68 -5.23 2.77
CA PHE A 109 -0.23 -5.73 1.48
C PHE A 109 -1.40 -5.90 0.54
N VAL A 110 -1.18 -5.69 -0.75
CA VAL A 110 -2.15 -6.08 -1.77
C VAL A 110 -1.86 -7.51 -2.19
N TRP A 111 -2.85 -8.39 -2.06
CA TRP A 111 -2.79 -9.75 -2.58
C TRP A 111 -3.30 -9.80 -4.02
N ASP A 112 -2.46 -10.25 -4.92
CA ASP A 112 -2.83 -10.48 -6.32
C ASP A 112 -3.23 -11.96 -6.51
N GLY A 113 -4.50 -12.25 -6.22
CA GLY A 113 -5.05 -13.59 -6.28
C GLY A 113 -6.40 -13.70 -5.58
N THR A 114 -6.90 -14.94 -5.43
CA THR A 114 -8.19 -15.23 -4.79
C THR A 114 -8.04 -15.37 -3.26
N PRO A 115 -9.14 -15.28 -2.49
CA PRO A 115 -9.13 -15.57 -1.05
C PRO A 115 -8.60 -16.98 -0.73
N GLU A 116 -8.91 -17.97 -1.59
CA GLU A 116 -8.48 -19.36 -1.40
C GLU A 116 -6.97 -19.50 -1.59
N SER A 117 -6.41 -18.80 -2.59
CA SER A 117 -4.95 -18.80 -2.83
C SER A 117 -4.20 -18.09 -1.71
N LEU A 118 -4.77 -16.99 -1.16
CA LEU A 118 -4.24 -16.33 0.03
C LEU A 118 -4.24 -17.28 1.23
N LYS A 119 -5.39 -17.94 1.49
CA LYS A 119 -5.49 -18.90 2.59
C LYS A 119 -4.45 -20.00 2.47
N ALA A 120 -4.28 -20.59 1.29
CA ALA A 120 -3.30 -21.65 1.06
C ALA A 120 -1.85 -21.16 1.31
N MET A 121 -1.53 -19.91 0.98
CA MET A 121 -0.23 -19.32 1.27
C MET A 121 -0.04 -19.11 2.77
N LEU A 122 -1.03 -18.55 3.47
CA LEU A 122 -0.98 -18.34 4.92
C LEU A 122 -0.85 -19.67 5.70
N ASP A 123 -1.59 -20.70 5.29
CA ASP A 123 -1.50 -22.04 5.88
C ASP A 123 -0.07 -22.62 5.74
N ARG A 124 0.56 -22.49 4.55
CA ARG A 124 1.95 -22.94 4.34
C ARG A 124 2.96 -22.17 5.19
N ALA A 125 2.73 -20.89 5.40
CA ALA A 125 3.58 -20.04 6.24
C ALA A 125 3.34 -20.25 7.75
N GLY A 126 2.34 -21.06 8.13
CA GLY A 126 1.93 -21.23 9.53
C GLY A 126 1.28 -19.98 10.11
N ALA A 127 0.81 -19.05 9.26
CA ALA A 127 0.20 -17.78 9.67
C ALA A 127 -1.25 -17.98 10.08
N LYS A 128 -1.56 -17.75 11.34
CA LYS A 128 -2.93 -17.87 11.86
C LYS A 128 -3.75 -16.64 11.51
N VAL A 129 -4.86 -16.82 10.78
CA VAL A 129 -5.84 -15.75 10.55
C VAL A 129 -6.49 -15.37 11.88
N ILE A 130 -6.45 -14.07 12.21
CA ILE A 130 -7.08 -13.50 13.40
C ILE A 130 -8.39 -12.78 13.11
N GLU A 131 -8.55 -12.26 11.88
CA GLU A 131 -9.78 -11.64 11.40
C GLU A 131 -9.87 -11.75 9.87
N GLY A 132 -11.07 -11.85 9.36
CA GLY A 132 -11.37 -11.86 7.93
C GLY A 132 -11.90 -13.20 7.40
N PRO A 133 -12.42 -13.22 6.17
CA PRO A 133 -12.50 -12.09 5.24
C PRO A 133 -13.50 -11.02 5.69
N VAL A 134 -13.12 -9.75 5.60
CA VAL A 134 -13.93 -8.60 6.03
C VAL A 134 -13.78 -7.44 5.05
N GLY A 135 -14.90 -6.72 4.77
CA GLY A 135 -14.89 -5.57 3.86
C GLY A 135 -14.09 -4.40 4.43
N ARG A 136 -13.22 -3.81 3.61
CA ARG A 136 -12.41 -2.63 3.95
C ARG A 136 -12.31 -1.68 2.75
N GLN A 137 -11.81 -0.47 3.00
CA GLN A 137 -11.42 0.47 1.96
C GLN A 137 -9.93 0.80 2.13
N GLY A 138 -9.13 0.45 1.15
CA GLY A 138 -7.68 0.67 1.20
C GLY A 138 -7.20 1.95 0.52
N GLY A 139 -5.88 2.09 0.43
CA GLY A 139 -5.21 3.26 -0.14
C GLY A 139 -5.56 3.54 -1.61
N ARG A 140 -6.07 2.55 -2.35
CA ARG A 140 -6.59 2.74 -3.73
C ARG A 140 -7.96 3.41 -3.77
N LYS A 141 -8.56 3.78 -2.61
CA LYS A 141 -9.90 4.38 -2.46
C LYS A 141 -11.02 3.51 -3.05
N LYS A 142 -10.82 2.21 -3.11
CA LYS A 142 -11.78 1.21 -3.60
C LYS A 142 -12.11 0.24 -2.48
N ALA A 143 -13.32 -0.31 -2.54
CA ALA A 143 -13.71 -1.41 -1.67
C ALA A 143 -12.84 -2.65 -1.98
N ALA A 144 -12.49 -3.38 -0.95
CA ALA A 144 -11.71 -4.59 -1.02
C ALA A 144 -12.10 -5.53 0.12
N THR A 145 -11.59 -6.75 0.09
CA THR A 145 -11.70 -7.72 1.18
C THR A 145 -10.35 -7.88 1.85
N SER A 146 -10.31 -7.85 3.18
CA SER A 146 -9.08 -7.97 3.96
C SER A 146 -9.08 -9.20 4.85
N VAL A 147 -7.88 -9.77 5.03
CA VAL A 147 -7.58 -10.86 5.96
C VAL A 147 -6.39 -10.43 6.81
N TYR A 148 -6.46 -10.67 8.12
CA TYR A 148 -5.46 -10.23 9.08
C TYR A 148 -4.74 -11.39 9.75
N VAL A 149 -3.43 -11.27 9.89
CA VAL A 149 -2.58 -12.19 10.66
C VAL A 149 -1.59 -11.39 11.51
N ARG A 150 -0.82 -12.07 12.37
CA ARG A 150 0.35 -11.49 13.04
C ARG A 150 1.60 -12.22 12.63
N ASP A 151 2.69 -11.45 12.52
CA ASP A 151 4.02 -12.05 12.42
C ASP A 151 4.52 -12.52 13.80
N PRO A 152 5.67 -13.19 13.88
CA PRO A 152 6.21 -13.71 15.16
C PRO A 152 6.52 -12.65 16.22
N ASP A 153 6.80 -11.41 15.81
CA ASP A 153 6.97 -10.29 16.74
C ASP A 153 5.63 -9.68 17.19
N GLY A 154 4.51 -10.09 16.57
CA GLY A 154 3.17 -9.60 16.88
C GLY A 154 2.74 -8.40 16.03
N ASN A 155 3.51 -7.96 15.04
CA ASN A 155 3.08 -6.93 14.12
C ASN A 155 1.81 -7.37 13.37
N LEU A 156 0.90 -6.43 13.11
CA LEU A 156 -0.31 -6.69 12.35
C LEU A 156 -0.01 -6.66 10.86
N LEU A 157 -0.42 -7.71 10.16
CA LEU A 157 -0.35 -7.80 8.70
C LEU A 157 -1.76 -7.95 8.15
N GLU A 158 -2.13 -7.03 7.27
CA GLU A 158 -3.35 -7.06 6.49
C GLU A 158 -3.04 -7.49 5.06
N PHE A 159 -3.80 -8.44 4.53
CA PHE A 159 -3.77 -8.80 3.11
C PHE A 159 -5.07 -8.36 2.46
N MET A 160 -4.97 -7.40 1.56
CA MET A 160 -6.11 -6.76 0.90
C MET A 160 -6.27 -7.26 -0.53
N ILE A 161 -7.45 -7.81 -0.84
CA ILE A 161 -7.84 -8.34 -2.14
C ILE A 161 -8.81 -7.35 -2.77
N TYR A 162 -8.42 -6.78 -3.90
CA TYR A 162 -9.29 -5.94 -4.71
C TYR A 162 -10.01 -6.77 -5.76
N PRO A 163 -11.30 -6.46 -6.07
CA PRO A 163 -12.04 -7.09 -7.17
C PRO A 163 -11.45 -6.78 -8.53
#